data_84716fa06fe04807e954a82325b082e9
#
_entry.id   84716fa06fe04807e954a82325b082e9
#
_cell.length_a   1.000
_cell.length_b   1.000
_cell.length_c   1.000
_cell.angle_alpha   90.00
_cell.angle_beta   90.00
_cell.angle_gamma   90.00
#
_symmetry.space_group_name_H-M   'P 1'
#
loop_
_entity.id
_entity.type
_entity.pdbx_description
1 polymer ?
#
loop_
_entity_poly.entity_id
_entity_poly.type
_entity_poly.pdbx_seq_one_letter_code
_entity_poly.pdbx_strand_id
1 'polypeptide(L)'
;MLPGQVLLTPAALMSTLPHQIRLIGGQWKRTRLGVPGVPGLRPTPDRVRETLFNWLGQDLAGWRALDAFAGTGALGLEAASRGAQSVLLVEQDARLAAALRQHQQRLSASAVQVLRGDGVAALHGQLAGSLDVVFLDPPFAAASLYAPALAAAAKALRPGGFVYLEADASWQGRPEAASFTLRRHLKAGAVHAHLFCKPLPTEEKP
;
A
#
# COMPACT_ATOMS: atom_id res chain seq x y z
N MET A 1 -17.68 -27.60 44.24
CA MET A 1 -18.06 -26.73 43.13
C MET A 1 -16.79 -26.30 42.42
N LEU A 2 -16.51 -26.86 41.26
CA LEU A 2 -15.37 -26.46 40.42
C LEU A 2 -15.83 -25.35 39.48
N PRO A 3 -15.03 -24.27 39.24
CA PRO A 3 -15.42 -23.16 38.35
C PRO A 3 -15.43 -23.63 36.88
N GLY A 4 -16.50 -23.24 36.19
CA GLY A 4 -16.79 -23.66 34.81
C GLY A 4 -15.71 -23.34 33.81
N GLN A 5 -15.31 -24.33 33.06
CA GLN A 5 -14.56 -24.18 31.82
C GLN A 5 -15.45 -23.45 30.78
N VAL A 6 -15.08 -22.24 30.39
CA VAL A 6 -15.66 -21.57 29.24
C VAL A 6 -15.14 -22.28 28.00
N LEU A 7 -15.96 -23.13 27.40
CA LEU A 7 -15.69 -23.72 26.10
C LEU A 7 -15.78 -22.59 25.05
N LEU A 8 -14.64 -22.16 24.55
CA LEU A 8 -14.57 -21.26 23.41
C LEU A 8 -15.20 -21.96 22.19
N THR A 9 -16.19 -21.32 21.58
CA THR A 9 -16.86 -21.80 20.36
C THR A 9 -15.90 -21.86 19.19
N PRO A 10 -16.08 -22.81 18.23
CA PRO A 10 -15.20 -22.94 17.05
C PRO A 10 -15.04 -21.64 16.23
N ALA A 11 -16.05 -20.76 16.23
CA ALA A 11 -15.99 -19.46 15.57
C ALA A 11 -14.98 -18.49 16.23
N ALA A 12 -14.77 -18.57 17.54
CA ALA A 12 -13.76 -17.76 18.23
C ALA A 12 -12.33 -18.24 17.94
N LEU A 13 -12.15 -19.53 17.64
CA LEU A 13 -10.85 -20.12 17.31
C LEU A 13 -10.42 -19.79 15.87
N MET A 14 -11.38 -19.62 14.94
CA MET A 14 -11.07 -19.28 13.54
C MET A 14 -10.59 -17.83 13.36
N SER A 15 -10.84 -16.91 14.30
CA SER A 15 -10.39 -15.52 14.24
C SER A 15 -8.94 -15.32 14.69
N THR A 16 -8.27 -16.35 15.19
CA THR A 16 -6.90 -16.26 15.75
C THR A 16 -5.82 -16.86 14.87
N LEU A 17 -6.15 -17.44 13.72
CA LEU A 17 -5.13 -17.89 12.78
C LEU A 17 -4.44 -16.68 12.16
N PRO A 18 -3.09 -16.61 12.19
CA PRO A 18 -2.39 -15.50 11.58
C PRO A 18 -2.73 -15.46 10.10
N HIS A 19 -3.27 -14.32 9.63
CA HIS A 19 -3.44 -14.08 8.22
C HIS A 19 -2.08 -14.14 7.54
N GLN A 20 -2.04 -14.60 6.30
CA GLN A 20 -0.83 -14.63 5.50
C GLN A 20 -1.03 -13.82 4.23
N ILE A 21 -0.04 -13.06 3.83
CA ILE A 21 0.08 -12.55 2.48
C ILE A 21 1.08 -13.38 1.69
N ARG A 22 0.90 -13.46 0.39
CA ARG A 22 1.82 -14.11 -0.53
C ARG A 22 2.38 -13.08 -1.50
N LEU A 23 3.69 -12.99 -1.64
CA LEU A 23 4.31 -12.22 -2.72
C LEU A 23 4.10 -12.94 -4.05
N ILE A 24 3.62 -12.21 -5.06
CA ILE A 24 3.13 -12.79 -6.32
C ILE A 24 4.13 -12.67 -7.47
N GLY A 25 5.10 -11.74 -7.38
CA GLY A 25 6.11 -11.50 -8.41
C GLY A 25 7.49 -11.18 -7.85
N GLY A 26 8.44 -10.96 -8.77
CA GLY A 26 9.80 -10.55 -8.44
C GLY A 26 10.65 -11.63 -7.74
N GLN A 27 11.72 -11.17 -7.08
CA GLN A 27 12.72 -12.05 -6.47
C GLN A 27 12.18 -12.94 -5.33
N TRP A 28 11.13 -12.47 -4.62
CA TRP A 28 10.53 -13.21 -3.51
C TRP A 28 9.20 -13.89 -3.89
N LYS A 29 8.97 -14.13 -5.16
CA LYS A 29 7.75 -14.77 -5.67
C LYS A 29 7.41 -16.03 -4.87
N ARG A 30 6.12 -16.19 -4.53
CA ARG A 30 5.53 -17.30 -3.74
C ARG A 30 5.91 -17.31 -2.26
N THR A 31 6.72 -16.39 -1.76
CA THR A 31 7.00 -16.29 -0.33
C THR A 31 5.74 -15.90 0.43
N ARG A 32 5.46 -16.65 1.51
CA ARG A 32 4.35 -16.36 2.43
C ARG A 32 4.89 -15.66 3.66
N LEU A 33 4.21 -14.58 4.05
CA LEU A 33 4.55 -13.75 5.20
C LEU A 33 3.36 -13.75 6.17
N GLY A 34 3.60 -14.11 7.42
CA GLY A 34 2.58 -14.09 8.47
C GLY A 34 2.20 -12.66 8.83
N VAL A 35 0.92 -12.42 9.04
CA VAL A 35 0.41 -11.09 9.42
C VAL A 35 -0.25 -11.20 10.78
N PRO A 36 0.07 -10.30 11.74
CA PRO A 36 -0.63 -10.26 13.02
C PRO A 36 -2.14 -10.07 12.83
N GLY A 37 -2.93 -10.74 13.64
CA GLY A 37 -4.38 -10.53 13.68
C GLY A 37 -4.69 -9.15 14.29
N VAL A 38 -4.94 -8.17 13.42
CA VAL A 38 -5.37 -6.82 13.81
C VAL A 38 -6.81 -6.63 13.34
N PRO A 39 -7.74 -6.24 14.23
CA PRO A 39 -9.13 -6.02 13.84
C PRO A 39 -9.24 -5.02 12.69
N GLY A 40 -10.04 -5.33 11.68
CA GLY A 40 -10.26 -4.48 10.53
C GLY A 40 -9.18 -4.53 9.44
N LEU A 41 -8.07 -5.19 9.67
CA LEU A 41 -7.02 -5.35 8.66
C LEU A 41 -7.48 -6.33 7.57
N ARG A 42 -7.52 -5.86 6.33
CA ARG A 42 -7.81 -6.66 5.14
C ARG A 42 -6.66 -6.52 4.16
N PRO A 43 -5.92 -7.59 3.87
CA PRO A 43 -4.91 -7.53 2.82
C PRO A 43 -5.58 -7.31 1.45
N THR A 44 -4.99 -6.44 0.63
CA THR A 44 -5.35 -6.32 -0.79
C THR A 44 -5.29 -7.71 -1.45
N PRO A 45 -6.38 -8.20 -2.07
CA PRO A 45 -6.41 -9.53 -2.68
C PRO A 45 -5.31 -9.73 -3.72
N ASP A 46 -4.78 -10.96 -3.83
CA ASP A 46 -3.74 -11.31 -4.80
C ASP A 46 -4.09 -10.85 -6.21
N ARG A 47 -5.34 -11.08 -6.66
CA ARG A 47 -5.81 -10.68 -8.00
C ARG A 47 -5.76 -9.16 -8.24
N VAL A 48 -6.07 -8.35 -7.23
CA VAL A 48 -6.00 -6.88 -7.33
C VAL A 48 -4.55 -6.45 -7.44
N ARG A 49 -3.66 -7.03 -6.63
CA ARG A 49 -2.22 -6.77 -6.69
C ARG A 49 -1.60 -7.21 -8.02
N GLU A 50 -1.97 -8.38 -8.55
CA GLU A 50 -1.57 -8.82 -9.90
C GLU A 50 -1.97 -7.79 -10.97
N THR A 51 -3.21 -7.31 -10.90
CA THR A 51 -3.71 -6.30 -11.83
C THR A 51 -2.93 -4.99 -11.71
N LEU A 52 -2.70 -4.51 -10.48
CA LEU A 52 -1.92 -3.29 -10.23
C LEU A 52 -0.52 -3.39 -10.86
N PHE A 53 0.22 -4.46 -10.55
CA PHE A 53 1.59 -4.59 -11.05
C PHE A 53 1.66 -4.90 -12.55
N ASN A 54 0.58 -5.42 -13.15
CA ASN A 54 0.44 -5.44 -14.62
C ASN A 54 0.28 -4.04 -15.20
N TRP A 55 -0.44 -3.14 -14.50
CA TRP A 55 -0.60 -1.75 -14.93
C TRP A 55 0.69 -0.94 -14.80
N LEU A 56 1.49 -1.17 -13.74
CA LEU A 56 2.75 -0.47 -13.48
C LEU A 56 3.90 -0.98 -14.36
N GLY A 57 3.74 -2.17 -14.98
CA GLY A 57 4.84 -2.87 -15.64
C GLY A 57 5.59 -3.76 -14.62
N GLN A 58 5.76 -5.01 -14.90
CA GLN A 58 6.23 -6.07 -13.98
C GLN A 58 7.59 -5.79 -13.30
N ASP A 59 8.43 -4.94 -13.89
CA ASP A 59 9.74 -4.52 -13.40
C ASP A 59 9.67 -3.07 -12.89
N LEU A 60 10.10 -2.86 -11.65
CA LEU A 60 10.18 -1.56 -11.00
C LEU A 60 11.64 -1.16 -10.71
N ALA A 61 12.60 -1.72 -11.45
CA ALA A 61 14.02 -1.37 -11.28
C ALA A 61 14.23 0.16 -11.36
N GLY A 62 14.95 0.69 -10.36
CA GLY A 62 15.21 2.12 -10.23
C GLY A 62 14.07 2.96 -9.64
N TRP A 63 12.88 2.38 -9.39
CA TRP A 63 11.77 3.14 -8.83
C TRP A 63 11.92 3.35 -7.33
N ARG A 64 11.46 4.52 -6.87
CA ARG A 64 11.35 4.90 -5.46
C ARG A 64 9.88 4.92 -5.10
N ALA A 65 9.49 4.06 -4.15
CA ALA A 65 8.12 3.83 -3.77
C ALA A 65 7.87 4.26 -2.31
N LEU A 66 6.67 4.73 -2.02
CA LEU A 66 6.19 4.96 -0.67
C LEU A 66 4.80 4.32 -0.51
N ASP A 67 4.67 3.43 0.47
CA ASP A 67 3.41 2.82 0.90
C ASP A 67 2.97 3.52 2.18
N ALA A 68 2.01 4.45 2.06
CA ALA A 68 1.64 5.37 3.13
C ALA A 68 0.77 4.70 4.22
N PHE A 69 0.16 3.57 3.91
CA PHE A 69 -0.71 2.81 4.81
C PHE A 69 -0.38 1.33 4.68
N ALA A 70 0.85 0.96 5.03
CA ALA A 70 1.45 -0.29 4.62
C ALA A 70 0.73 -1.55 5.12
N GLY A 71 0.06 -1.46 6.29
CA GLY A 71 -0.72 -2.57 6.83
C GLY A 71 0.08 -3.87 6.87
N THR A 72 -0.29 -4.81 6.01
CA THR A 72 0.41 -6.09 5.85
C THR A 72 1.74 -6.00 5.10
N GLY A 73 2.01 -4.88 4.44
CA GLY A 73 3.15 -4.68 3.53
C GLY A 73 2.94 -5.27 2.13
N ALA A 74 1.73 -5.70 1.80
CA ALA A 74 1.46 -6.43 0.56
C ALA A 74 1.83 -5.65 -0.71
N LEU A 75 1.63 -4.33 -0.73
CA LEU A 75 1.93 -3.47 -1.89
C LEU A 75 3.41 -3.09 -1.93
N GLY A 76 3.93 -2.53 -0.85
CA GLY A 76 5.31 -2.07 -0.84
C GLY A 76 6.34 -3.20 -0.90
N LEU A 77 6.12 -4.35 -0.20
CA LEU A 77 6.99 -5.52 -0.32
C LEU A 77 6.95 -6.15 -1.71
N GLU A 78 5.78 -6.12 -2.38
CA GLU A 78 5.67 -6.56 -3.76
C GLU A 78 6.48 -5.65 -4.69
N ALA A 79 6.42 -4.32 -4.50
CA ALA A 79 7.23 -3.35 -5.25
C ALA A 79 8.74 -3.62 -5.07
N ALA A 80 9.18 -3.84 -3.83
CA ALA A 80 10.57 -4.20 -3.54
C ALA A 80 10.95 -5.54 -4.18
N SER A 81 10.07 -6.54 -4.13
CA SER A 81 10.27 -7.84 -4.79
C SER A 81 10.49 -7.70 -6.29
N ARG A 82 9.88 -6.69 -6.93
CA ARG A 82 9.98 -6.38 -8.36
C ARG A 82 11.11 -5.40 -8.70
N GLY A 83 12.05 -5.22 -7.79
CA GLY A 83 13.28 -4.49 -8.06
C GLY A 83 13.24 -2.99 -7.74
N ALA A 84 12.21 -2.48 -7.06
CA ALA A 84 12.22 -1.08 -6.63
C ALA A 84 13.51 -0.73 -5.87
N GLN A 85 14.13 0.38 -6.23
CA GLN A 85 15.40 0.85 -5.68
C GLN A 85 15.29 1.22 -4.21
N SER A 86 14.16 1.82 -3.83
CA SER A 86 13.84 2.11 -2.44
C SER A 86 12.34 2.05 -2.20
N VAL A 87 11.95 1.52 -1.03
CA VAL A 87 10.56 1.43 -0.61
C VAL A 87 10.45 1.87 0.84
N LEU A 88 9.67 2.91 1.10
CA LEU A 88 9.31 3.32 2.45
C LEU A 88 7.92 2.76 2.79
N LEU A 89 7.86 1.88 3.79
CA LEU A 89 6.61 1.37 4.36
C LEU A 89 6.25 2.19 5.60
N VAL A 90 5.10 2.85 5.61
CA VAL A 90 4.65 3.64 6.75
C VAL A 90 3.44 2.95 7.38
N GLU A 91 3.50 2.69 8.70
CA GLU A 91 2.45 2.00 9.43
C GLU A 91 2.31 2.56 10.85
N GLN A 92 1.08 2.87 11.28
CA GLN A 92 0.81 3.43 12.61
C GLN A 92 0.75 2.36 13.69
N ASP A 93 0.17 1.19 13.41
CA ASP A 93 0.04 0.11 14.39
C ASP A 93 1.41 -0.48 14.70
N ALA A 94 1.77 -0.48 15.99
CA ALA A 94 3.08 -0.94 16.44
C ALA A 94 3.35 -2.42 16.13
N ARG A 95 2.29 -3.28 16.17
CA ARG A 95 2.39 -4.72 15.90
C ARG A 95 2.65 -4.97 14.43
N LEU A 96 1.94 -4.25 13.54
CA LEU A 96 2.13 -4.32 12.10
C LEU A 96 3.51 -3.78 11.72
N ALA A 97 3.91 -2.62 12.23
CA ALA A 97 5.25 -2.08 11.99
C ALA A 97 6.37 -3.02 12.46
N ALA A 98 6.18 -3.71 13.58
CA ALA A 98 7.13 -4.74 14.04
C ALA A 98 7.18 -5.94 13.10
N ALA A 99 6.01 -6.43 12.63
CA ALA A 99 5.94 -7.52 11.65
C ALA A 99 6.60 -7.14 10.32
N LEU A 100 6.39 -5.92 9.83
CA LEU A 100 7.06 -5.41 8.62
C LEU A 100 8.58 -5.41 8.74
N ARG A 101 9.14 -5.02 9.91
CA ARG A 101 10.59 -5.10 10.16
C ARG A 101 11.10 -6.53 10.18
N GLN A 102 10.34 -7.47 10.76
CA GLN A 102 10.67 -8.89 10.72
C GLN A 102 10.67 -9.42 9.28
N HIS A 103 9.70 -9.01 8.45
CA HIS A 103 9.66 -9.38 7.04
C HIS A 103 10.83 -8.79 6.27
N GLN A 104 11.17 -7.53 6.50
CA GLN A 104 12.35 -6.87 5.94
C GLN A 104 13.62 -7.68 6.23
N GLN A 105 13.83 -8.07 7.49
CA GLN A 105 14.99 -8.87 7.91
C GLN A 105 14.98 -10.27 7.26
N ARG A 106 13.84 -10.98 7.34
CA ARG A 106 13.67 -12.33 6.78
C ARG A 106 13.94 -12.39 5.29
N LEU A 107 13.53 -11.35 4.55
CA LEU A 107 13.72 -11.24 3.10
C LEU A 107 15.08 -10.65 2.72
N SER A 108 15.90 -10.23 3.69
CA SER A 108 17.11 -9.44 3.46
C SER A 108 16.83 -8.23 2.54
N ALA A 109 15.68 -7.58 2.75
CA ALA A 109 15.15 -6.53 1.89
C ALA A 109 15.83 -5.19 2.16
N SER A 110 17.08 -5.01 1.69
CA SER A 110 17.89 -3.81 1.91
C SER A 110 17.27 -2.53 1.33
N ALA A 111 16.48 -2.66 0.25
CA ALA A 111 15.76 -1.55 -0.37
C ALA A 111 14.55 -1.06 0.45
N VAL A 112 14.11 -1.83 1.46
CA VAL A 112 12.91 -1.52 2.25
C VAL A 112 13.30 -0.82 3.53
N GLN A 113 12.59 0.27 3.86
CA GLN A 113 12.61 0.92 5.17
C GLN A 113 11.22 0.88 5.80
N VAL A 114 11.14 0.70 7.11
CA VAL A 114 9.87 0.67 7.84
C VAL A 114 9.84 1.82 8.85
N LEU A 115 8.91 2.75 8.63
CA LEU A 115 8.63 3.87 9.52
C LEU A 115 7.34 3.59 10.28
N ARG A 116 7.39 3.57 11.61
CA ARG A 116 6.18 3.63 12.41
C ARG A 116 5.74 5.08 12.54
N GLY A 117 4.59 5.44 11.95
CA GLY A 117 4.12 6.83 11.95
C GLY A 117 2.88 7.05 11.10
N ASP A 118 2.56 8.31 10.91
CA ASP A 118 1.47 8.79 10.07
C ASP A 118 1.89 8.85 8.60
N GLY A 119 1.11 8.22 7.71
CA GLY A 119 1.41 8.12 6.28
C GLY A 119 1.34 9.47 5.55
N VAL A 120 0.41 10.33 5.93
CA VAL A 120 0.27 11.67 5.34
C VAL A 120 1.43 12.55 5.75
N ALA A 121 1.82 12.51 7.02
CA ALA A 121 2.99 13.23 7.52
C ALA A 121 4.29 12.75 6.84
N ALA A 122 4.44 11.43 6.64
CA ALA A 122 5.58 10.86 5.94
C ALA A 122 5.65 11.31 4.47
N LEU A 123 4.50 11.41 3.78
CA LEU A 123 4.42 11.97 2.43
C LEU A 123 4.83 13.44 2.37
N HIS A 124 4.36 14.25 3.34
CA HIS A 124 4.76 15.66 3.44
C HIS A 124 6.26 15.86 3.66
N GLY A 125 6.90 14.90 4.32
CA GLY A 125 8.34 14.90 4.55
C GLY A 125 9.19 14.54 3.33
N GLN A 126 8.58 14.08 2.22
CA GLN A 126 9.32 13.74 1.01
C GLN A 126 9.73 14.99 0.22
N LEU A 127 10.89 14.93 -0.41
CA LEU A 127 11.31 15.96 -1.35
C LEU A 127 10.37 15.98 -2.57
N ALA A 128 10.10 17.15 -3.12
CA ALA A 128 9.28 17.28 -4.30
C ALA A 128 9.87 16.49 -5.47
N GLY A 129 9.06 15.70 -6.16
CA GLY A 129 9.49 14.90 -7.30
C GLY A 129 10.42 13.73 -6.96
N SER A 130 10.54 13.34 -5.70
CA SER A 130 11.46 12.28 -5.27
C SER A 130 10.91 10.87 -5.44
N LEU A 131 9.62 10.68 -5.70
CA LEU A 131 8.98 9.37 -5.78
C LEU A 131 8.49 9.05 -7.20
N ASP A 132 8.52 7.76 -7.55
CA ASP A 132 8.00 7.22 -8.81
C ASP A 132 6.59 6.66 -8.61
N VAL A 133 6.31 6.06 -7.46
CA VAL A 133 4.97 5.56 -7.11
C VAL A 133 4.66 5.75 -5.63
N VAL A 134 3.39 6.08 -5.36
CA VAL A 134 2.81 6.14 -4.00
C VAL A 134 1.62 5.20 -3.94
N PHE A 135 1.59 4.34 -2.92
CA PHE A 135 0.44 3.48 -2.62
C PHE A 135 -0.38 4.11 -1.49
N LEU A 136 -1.68 4.29 -1.73
CA LEU A 136 -2.66 4.85 -0.81
C LEU A 136 -3.79 3.85 -0.62
N ASP A 137 -3.75 3.08 0.46
CA ASP A 137 -4.80 2.15 0.88
C ASP A 137 -5.18 2.42 2.35
N PRO A 138 -5.72 3.64 2.66
CA PRO A 138 -6.12 3.96 4.01
C PRO A 138 -7.34 3.12 4.42
N PRO A 139 -7.56 2.89 5.72
CA PRO A 139 -8.79 2.26 6.20
C PRO A 139 -10.02 3.00 5.68
N PHE A 140 -11.02 2.31 5.13
CA PHE A 140 -12.22 2.95 4.55
C PHE A 140 -12.98 3.83 5.52
N ALA A 141 -12.92 3.53 6.82
CA ALA A 141 -13.49 4.37 7.86
C ALA A 141 -12.79 5.74 7.99
N ALA A 142 -11.61 5.91 7.42
CA ALA A 142 -10.80 7.12 7.51
C ALA A 142 -10.87 7.97 6.22
N ALA A 143 -12.08 8.22 5.71
CA ALA A 143 -12.30 8.96 4.46
C ALA A 143 -11.64 10.35 4.40
N SER A 144 -11.44 10.98 5.56
CA SER A 144 -10.74 12.27 5.68
C SER A 144 -9.25 12.21 5.29
N LEU A 145 -8.65 11.03 5.21
CA LEU A 145 -7.23 10.87 4.85
C LEU A 145 -6.97 10.95 3.34
N TYR A 146 -7.96 10.69 2.49
CA TYR A 146 -7.75 10.63 1.04
C TYR A 146 -7.28 11.95 0.45
N ALA A 147 -7.97 13.06 0.73
CA ALA A 147 -7.64 14.37 0.16
C ALA A 147 -6.23 14.84 0.57
N PRO A 148 -5.86 14.88 1.88
CA PRO A 148 -4.51 15.27 2.26
C PRO A 148 -3.43 14.31 1.75
N ALA A 149 -3.69 13.00 1.67
CA ALA A 149 -2.74 12.04 1.12
C ALA A 149 -2.49 12.27 -0.38
N LEU A 150 -3.55 12.50 -1.17
CA LEU A 150 -3.44 12.83 -2.59
C LEU A 150 -2.68 14.14 -2.82
N ALA A 151 -2.96 15.18 -2.03
CA ALA A 151 -2.25 16.46 -2.13
C ALA A 151 -0.76 16.32 -1.82
N ALA A 152 -0.41 15.57 -0.77
CA ALA A 152 0.98 15.29 -0.41
C ALA A 152 1.68 14.42 -1.47
N ALA A 153 1.00 13.40 -2.00
CA ALA A 153 1.50 12.55 -3.07
C ALA A 153 1.76 13.36 -4.36
N ALA A 154 0.88 14.33 -4.70
CA ALA A 154 1.07 15.19 -5.86
C ALA A 154 2.37 15.99 -5.79
N LYS A 155 2.78 16.44 -4.59
CA LYS A 155 4.07 17.11 -4.38
C LYS A 155 5.24 16.14 -4.47
N ALA A 156 5.15 15.01 -3.78
CA ALA A 156 6.25 14.05 -3.65
C ALA A 156 6.57 13.30 -4.95
N LEU A 157 5.58 13.08 -5.82
CA LEU A 157 5.76 12.38 -7.09
C LEU A 157 6.46 13.24 -8.13
N ARG A 158 7.35 12.61 -8.89
CA ARG A 158 7.87 13.20 -10.13
C ARG A 158 6.78 13.34 -11.20
N PRO A 159 6.93 14.21 -12.17
CA PRO A 159 6.11 14.17 -13.38
C PRO A 159 6.15 12.78 -14.02
N GLY A 160 4.99 12.26 -14.46
CA GLY A 160 4.84 10.89 -14.95
C GLY A 160 4.84 9.80 -13.87
N GLY A 161 5.00 10.16 -12.60
CA GLY A 161 4.87 9.22 -11.46
C GLY A 161 3.41 8.82 -11.20
N PHE A 162 3.21 7.77 -10.40
CA PHE A 162 1.90 7.14 -10.21
C PHE A 162 1.42 7.20 -8.76
N VAL A 163 0.11 7.38 -8.59
CA VAL A 163 -0.62 7.05 -7.34
C VAL A 163 -1.49 5.84 -7.60
N TYR A 164 -1.33 4.82 -6.79
CA TYR A 164 -2.33 3.78 -6.62
C TYR A 164 -3.22 4.13 -5.43
N LEU A 165 -4.54 4.12 -5.63
CA LEU A 165 -5.53 4.44 -4.61
C LEU A 165 -6.56 3.33 -4.50
N GLU A 166 -6.72 2.74 -3.31
CA GLU A 166 -7.87 1.91 -2.96
C GLU A 166 -8.90 2.74 -2.17
N ALA A 167 -10.18 2.59 -2.52
CA ALA A 167 -11.28 3.27 -1.86
C ALA A 167 -12.57 2.44 -1.95
N ASP A 168 -13.58 2.79 -1.14
CA ASP A 168 -14.92 2.19 -1.15
C ASP A 168 -15.83 2.72 -2.27
N ALA A 169 -15.39 3.80 -2.94
CA ALA A 169 -16.11 4.43 -4.04
C ALA A 169 -15.16 4.88 -5.15
N SER A 170 -15.72 5.20 -6.33
CA SER A 170 -14.92 5.76 -7.43
C SER A 170 -14.42 7.16 -7.10
N TRP A 171 -13.15 7.38 -7.40
CA TRP A 171 -12.47 8.69 -7.30
C TRP A 171 -12.25 9.35 -8.65
N GLN A 172 -12.82 8.79 -9.71
CA GLN A 172 -12.81 9.40 -11.03
C GLN A 172 -13.58 10.73 -11.03
N GLY A 173 -12.95 11.81 -11.47
CA GLY A 173 -13.55 13.13 -11.56
C GLY A 173 -13.72 13.88 -10.25
N ARG A 174 -13.21 13.36 -9.13
CA ARG A 174 -13.24 14.09 -7.85
C ARG A 174 -12.23 15.23 -7.86
N PRO A 175 -12.59 16.43 -7.34
CA PRO A 175 -11.70 17.60 -7.31
C PRO A 175 -10.35 17.34 -6.60
N GLU A 176 -10.37 16.52 -5.56
CA GLU A 176 -9.17 16.19 -4.77
C GLU A 176 -8.15 15.36 -5.57
N ALA A 177 -8.59 14.72 -6.64
CA ALA A 177 -7.73 13.99 -7.59
C ALA A 177 -7.39 14.80 -8.84
N ALA A 178 -7.75 16.09 -8.94
CA ALA A 178 -7.57 16.92 -10.13
C ALA A 178 -6.09 17.12 -10.54
N SER A 179 -5.14 16.94 -9.60
CA SER A 179 -3.69 16.97 -9.89
C SER A 179 -3.21 15.74 -10.68
N PHE A 180 -4.09 14.80 -10.98
CA PHE A 180 -3.75 13.53 -11.59
C PHE A 180 -4.66 13.20 -12.77
N THR A 181 -4.17 12.41 -13.70
CA THR A 181 -4.96 11.80 -14.77
C THR A 181 -5.22 10.35 -14.42
N LEU A 182 -6.49 9.92 -14.39
CA LEU A 182 -6.85 8.51 -14.21
C LEU A 182 -6.38 7.69 -15.42
N ARG A 183 -5.53 6.69 -15.17
CA ARG A 183 -5.02 5.77 -16.21
C ARG A 183 -5.78 4.46 -16.25
N ARG A 184 -6.13 3.91 -15.07
CA ARG A 184 -6.82 2.64 -14.93
C ARG A 184 -7.74 2.67 -13.72
N HIS A 185 -8.82 1.93 -13.79
CA HIS A 185 -9.76 1.71 -12.70
C HIS A 185 -10.27 0.27 -12.75
N LEU A 186 -10.36 -0.35 -11.58
CA LEU A 186 -10.94 -1.68 -11.37
C LEU A 186 -11.89 -1.63 -10.19
N LYS A 187 -13.07 -2.23 -10.34
CA LYS A 187 -13.95 -2.53 -9.22
C LYS A 187 -13.87 -4.02 -8.89
N ALA A 188 -13.54 -4.34 -7.64
CA ALA A 188 -13.45 -5.70 -7.14
C ALA A 188 -14.23 -5.81 -5.82
N GLY A 189 -15.47 -6.29 -5.89
CA GLY A 189 -16.39 -6.27 -4.75
C GLY A 189 -16.70 -4.84 -4.30
N ALA A 190 -16.40 -4.55 -3.02
CA ALA A 190 -16.56 -3.21 -2.44
C ALA A 190 -15.33 -2.30 -2.67
N VAL A 191 -14.27 -2.80 -3.30
CA VAL A 191 -13.02 -2.05 -3.51
C VAL A 191 -13.01 -1.43 -4.89
N HIS A 192 -12.72 -0.14 -4.97
CA HIS A 192 -12.37 0.58 -6.17
C HIS A 192 -10.88 0.87 -6.17
N ALA A 193 -10.14 0.21 -7.07
CA ALA A 193 -8.71 0.40 -7.26
C ALA A 193 -8.45 1.33 -8.44
N HIS A 194 -7.68 2.40 -8.22
CA HIS A 194 -7.39 3.41 -9.22
C HIS A 194 -5.89 3.52 -9.42
N LEU A 195 -5.45 3.64 -10.67
CA LEU A 195 -4.10 4.08 -10.99
C LEU A 195 -4.18 5.46 -11.63
N PHE A 196 -3.70 6.45 -10.91
CA PHE A 196 -3.54 7.81 -11.37
C PHE A 196 -2.10 8.09 -11.78
N CYS A 197 -1.91 8.98 -12.75
CA CYS A 197 -0.60 9.45 -13.18
C CYS A 197 -0.51 10.97 -12.97
N LYS A 198 0.60 11.45 -12.41
CA LYS A 198 0.90 12.88 -12.36
C LYS A 198 1.25 13.34 -13.78
N PRO A 199 0.57 14.36 -14.33
CA PRO A 199 0.86 14.85 -15.67
C PRO A 199 2.33 15.26 -15.83
N LEU A 200 2.84 15.14 -17.04
CA LEU A 200 4.09 15.80 -17.43
C LEU A 200 3.86 17.31 -17.46
N PRO A 201 4.89 18.13 -17.19
CA PRO A 201 4.80 19.55 -17.45
C PRO A 201 4.36 19.78 -18.90
N THR A 202 3.36 20.63 -19.13
CA THR A 202 3.05 21.12 -20.47
C THR A 202 4.25 21.93 -20.93
N GLU A 203 4.88 21.55 -22.05
CA GLU A 203 5.83 22.44 -22.71
C GLU A 203 5.06 23.72 -23.06
N GLU A 204 5.35 24.82 -22.38
CA GLU A 204 4.94 26.15 -22.87
C GLU A 204 5.63 26.31 -24.21
N LYS A 205 4.83 26.26 -25.27
CA LYS A 205 5.33 26.60 -26.62
C LYS A 205 5.75 28.07 -26.61
N PRO A 206 6.98 28.37 -26.98
CA PRO A 206 7.48 29.76 -27.04
C PRO A 206 6.66 30.63 -27.98
#